data_8bfb302dabb984fc85b2ec94f63f9aa1
#
_entry.id   8bfb302dabb984fc85b2ec94f63f9aa1
#
_cell.length_a   1.000
_cell.length_b   1.000
_cell.length_c   1.000
_cell.angle_alpha   90.00
_cell.angle_beta   90.00
_cell.angle_gamma   90.00
#
_symmetry.space_group_name_H-M   'P 1'
#
loop_
_entity.id
_entity.type
_entity.pdbx_description
1 polymer ?
#
loop_
_entity_poly.entity_id
_entity_poly.type
_entity_poly.pdbx_seq_one_letter_code
_entity_poly.pdbx_strand_id
1 'polypeptide(L)'
;MSKVIVIAAPSGAGKTSLIESLLKEDEDQKIKLGVSFTTRKKRENEINGLSYFFVSKDEFIGMHERNEFLESAEVFGNLYGTNKSWVEKQIKADSKVLLELDWQGAKQVKSSFPDCLTLFILPPSLQELKERLMKRGLDDLDIVERRLSLAKKDISEGKSFDFLIINDVFENSLNDLKKIILEGKGLSKERANKANNLLEELLKN
;
A
#
# COMPACT_ATOMS: atom_id res chain seq x y z
N MET A 1 16.61 -3.00 12.08
CA MET A 1 15.51 -3.10 11.09
C MET A 1 14.42 -2.12 11.44
N SER A 2 13.84 -1.44 10.46
CA SER A 2 12.70 -0.56 10.72
C SER A 2 11.51 -1.33 11.29
N LYS A 3 10.83 -0.72 12.27
CA LYS A 3 9.60 -1.28 12.85
C LYS A 3 8.35 -0.84 12.10
N VAL A 4 8.44 0.17 11.24
CA VAL A 4 7.34 0.66 10.40
C VAL A 4 7.65 0.36 8.95
N ILE A 5 6.74 -0.33 8.29
CA ILE A 5 6.84 -0.75 6.90
C ILE A 5 5.62 -0.22 6.18
N VAL A 6 5.83 0.50 5.08
CA VAL A 6 4.76 1.02 4.24
C VAL A 6 4.82 0.35 2.88
N ILE A 7 3.70 -0.20 2.44
CA ILE A 7 3.55 -0.72 1.08
C ILE A 7 2.52 0.12 0.36
N ALA A 8 2.94 0.72 -0.75
CA ALA A 8 2.05 1.47 -1.65
C ALA A 8 2.04 0.84 -3.04
N ALA A 9 1.01 1.13 -3.79
CA ALA A 9 0.84 0.66 -5.17
C ALA A 9 -0.27 1.44 -5.87
N PRO A 10 -0.28 1.52 -7.19
CA PRO A 10 -1.46 1.96 -7.91
C PRO A 10 -2.61 0.96 -7.75
N SER A 11 -3.84 1.47 -7.87
CA SER A 11 -5.02 0.60 -7.81
C SER A 11 -4.94 -0.51 -8.87
N GLY A 12 -5.16 -1.76 -8.46
CA GLY A 12 -5.09 -2.93 -9.37
C GLY A 12 -3.73 -3.63 -9.45
N ALA A 13 -2.67 -3.10 -8.84
CA ALA A 13 -1.33 -3.72 -8.88
C ALA A 13 -1.19 -5.00 -8.04
N GLY A 14 -2.19 -5.38 -7.23
CA GLY A 14 -2.18 -6.64 -6.45
C GLY A 14 -1.60 -6.52 -5.05
N LYS A 15 -1.49 -5.30 -4.50
CA LYS A 15 -0.93 -5.01 -3.17
C LYS A 15 -1.55 -5.85 -2.05
N THR A 16 -2.88 -5.82 -1.90
CA THR A 16 -3.60 -6.52 -0.83
C THR A 16 -3.33 -8.02 -0.83
N SER A 17 -3.40 -8.67 -2.01
CA SER A 17 -3.16 -10.12 -2.13
C SER A 17 -1.73 -10.51 -1.74
N LEU A 18 -0.73 -9.68 -2.10
CA LEU A 18 0.66 -9.89 -1.71
C LEU A 18 0.86 -9.72 -0.20
N ILE A 19 0.22 -8.71 0.40
CA ILE A 19 0.27 -8.48 1.86
C ILE A 19 -0.37 -9.64 2.61
N GLU A 20 -1.56 -10.08 2.20
CA GLU A 20 -2.26 -11.23 2.81
C GLU A 20 -1.41 -12.51 2.76
N SER A 21 -0.74 -12.76 1.63
CA SER A 21 0.14 -13.92 1.48
C SER A 21 1.40 -13.79 2.33
N LEU A 22 2.00 -12.59 2.39
CA LEU A 22 3.15 -12.31 3.26
C LEU A 22 2.83 -12.57 4.74
N LEU A 23 1.66 -12.11 5.20
CA LEU A 23 1.22 -12.29 6.59
C LEU A 23 0.97 -13.77 6.95
N LYS A 24 0.58 -14.61 6.00
CA LYS A 24 0.45 -16.07 6.21
C LYS A 24 1.81 -16.75 6.38
N GLU A 25 2.87 -16.15 5.85
CA GLU A 25 4.24 -16.66 5.94
C GLU A 25 5.00 -16.11 7.16
N ASP A 26 4.42 -15.17 7.91
CA ASP A 26 4.97 -14.65 9.16
C ASP A 26 4.60 -15.59 10.32
N GLU A 27 5.30 -16.72 10.40
CA GLU A 27 5.06 -17.79 11.39
C GLU A 27 5.09 -17.28 12.84
N ASP A 28 5.97 -16.34 13.13
CA ASP A 28 6.12 -15.74 14.47
C ASP A 28 5.05 -14.65 14.76
N GLN A 29 4.22 -14.31 13.79
CA GLN A 29 3.19 -13.25 13.88
C GLN A 29 3.72 -11.89 14.39
N LYS A 30 4.96 -11.56 14.05
CA LYS A 30 5.65 -10.33 14.46
C LYS A 30 5.17 -9.10 13.68
N ILE A 31 4.54 -9.32 12.54
CA ILE A 31 4.00 -8.25 11.70
C ILE A 31 2.53 -8.01 12.07
N LYS A 32 2.21 -6.76 12.40
CA LYS A 32 0.84 -6.31 12.65
C LYS A 32 0.40 -5.41 11.51
N LEU A 33 -0.64 -5.84 10.79
CA LEU A 33 -1.24 -5.03 9.73
C LEU A 33 -2.06 -3.90 10.35
N GLY A 34 -1.76 -2.66 9.96
CA GLY A 34 -2.54 -1.49 10.35
C GLY A 34 -3.86 -1.48 9.59
N VAL A 35 -4.96 -1.41 10.35
CA VAL A 35 -6.31 -1.26 9.77
C VAL A 35 -6.66 0.21 9.74
N SER A 36 -6.82 0.78 8.54
CA SER A 36 -7.14 2.19 8.35
C SER A 36 -8.63 2.47 8.59
N PHE A 37 -8.92 3.70 9.01
CA PHE A 37 -10.26 4.26 9.02
C PHE A 37 -10.62 4.76 7.62
N THR A 38 -11.89 4.68 7.23
CA THR A 38 -12.35 5.21 5.95
C THR A 38 -13.80 5.66 5.98
N THR A 39 -14.09 6.70 5.20
CA THR A 39 -15.47 7.17 4.96
C THR A 39 -16.13 6.48 3.77
N ARG A 40 -15.40 5.60 3.07
CA ARG A 40 -15.94 4.80 1.97
C ARG A 40 -16.98 3.80 2.49
N LYS A 41 -18.04 3.62 1.74
CA LYS A 41 -19.03 2.56 2.04
C LYS A 41 -18.39 1.18 2.02
N LYS A 42 -18.74 0.35 2.98
CA LYS A 42 -18.32 -1.04 3.10
C LYS A 42 -18.81 -1.84 1.89
N ARG A 43 -17.93 -2.64 1.29
CA ARG A 43 -18.29 -3.63 0.26
C ARG A 43 -18.83 -4.90 0.91
N GLU A 44 -19.51 -5.74 0.12
CA GLU A 44 -20.19 -6.95 0.60
C GLU A 44 -19.24 -7.90 1.37
N ASN A 45 -18.05 -8.12 0.84
CA ASN A 45 -17.07 -9.06 1.40
C ASN A 45 -16.09 -8.43 2.41
N GLU A 46 -16.28 -7.17 2.79
CA GLU A 46 -15.41 -6.49 3.77
C GLU A 46 -15.98 -6.62 5.18
N ILE A 47 -15.11 -6.65 6.17
CA ILE A 47 -15.47 -6.76 7.58
C ILE A 47 -14.96 -5.53 8.33
N ASN A 48 -15.86 -4.87 9.07
CA ASN A 48 -15.50 -3.72 9.90
C ASN A 48 -14.50 -4.13 10.99
N GLY A 49 -13.43 -3.37 11.13
CA GLY A 49 -12.34 -3.64 12.07
C GLY A 49 -11.31 -4.68 11.59
N LEU A 50 -11.55 -5.31 10.43
CA LEU A 50 -10.57 -6.20 9.77
C LEU A 50 -10.10 -5.62 8.43
N SER A 51 -11.04 -5.28 7.54
CA SER A 51 -10.69 -4.67 6.25
C SER A 51 -10.40 -3.17 6.41
N TYR A 52 -11.30 -2.48 7.08
CA TYR A 52 -11.25 -1.07 7.47
C TYR A 52 -12.11 -0.84 8.70
N PHE A 53 -11.86 0.28 9.41
CA PHE A 53 -12.85 0.88 10.29
C PHE A 53 -13.71 1.83 9.45
N PHE A 54 -14.95 1.42 9.16
CA PHE A 54 -15.88 2.23 8.36
C PHE A 54 -16.59 3.23 9.27
N VAL A 55 -16.36 4.52 9.05
CA VAL A 55 -16.87 5.63 9.85
C VAL A 55 -17.60 6.65 9.00
N SER A 56 -18.43 7.48 9.62
CA SER A 56 -19.03 8.63 8.94
C SER A 56 -17.97 9.70 8.62
N LYS A 57 -18.32 10.62 7.70
CA LYS A 57 -17.43 11.73 7.37
C LYS A 57 -17.22 12.65 8.57
N ASP A 58 -18.27 12.91 9.35
CA ASP A 58 -18.21 13.78 10.53
C ASP A 58 -17.33 13.16 11.62
N GLU A 59 -17.46 11.85 11.85
CA GLU A 59 -16.58 11.11 12.77
C GLU A 59 -15.13 11.17 12.35
N PHE A 60 -14.83 10.95 11.05
CA PHE A 60 -13.47 11.04 10.52
C PHE A 60 -12.88 12.44 10.70
N ILE A 61 -13.67 13.49 10.39
CA ILE A 61 -13.22 14.89 10.57
C ILE A 61 -12.94 15.16 12.05
N GLY A 62 -13.81 14.75 12.94
CA GLY A 62 -13.58 14.90 14.39
C GLY A 62 -12.32 14.18 14.87
N MET A 63 -12.01 12.98 14.36
CA MET A 63 -10.76 12.28 14.66
C MET A 63 -9.54 13.06 14.12
N HIS A 64 -9.66 13.62 12.91
CA HIS A 64 -8.60 14.42 12.30
C HIS A 64 -8.31 15.69 13.12
N GLU A 65 -9.34 16.42 13.54
CA GLU A 65 -9.22 17.61 14.37
C GLU A 65 -8.58 17.32 15.75
N ARG A 66 -8.81 16.12 16.31
CA ARG A 66 -8.14 15.65 17.52
C ARG A 66 -6.75 15.08 17.29
N ASN A 67 -6.20 15.19 16.05
CA ASN A 67 -4.87 14.68 15.67
C ASN A 67 -4.67 13.17 15.96
N GLU A 68 -5.72 12.36 15.80
CA GLU A 68 -5.68 10.92 16.05
C GLU A 68 -5.02 10.13 14.92
N PHE A 69 -4.83 10.73 13.74
CA PHE A 69 -4.21 10.06 12.61
C PHE A 69 -2.71 10.30 12.52
N LEU A 70 -1.97 9.25 12.21
CA LEU A 70 -0.56 9.29 11.83
C LEU A 70 -0.40 9.89 10.42
N GLU A 71 -1.27 9.49 9.53
CA GLU A 71 -1.43 9.97 8.17
C GLU A 71 -2.92 10.01 7.81
N SER A 72 -3.28 10.87 6.88
CA SER A 72 -4.60 10.85 6.27
C SER A 72 -4.53 11.35 4.83
N ALA A 73 -5.36 10.76 3.96
CA ALA A 73 -5.44 11.12 2.55
C ALA A 73 -6.86 11.00 2.01
N GLU A 74 -7.15 11.78 0.98
CA GLU A 74 -8.36 11.61 0.18
C GLU A 74 -8.04 10.82 -1.08
N VAL A 75 -8.72 9.69 -1.26
CA VAL A 75 -8.57 8.81 -2.42
C VAL A 75 -9.93 8.55 -3.04
N PHE A 76 -10.13 8.93 -4.29
CA PHE A 76 -11.40 8.80 -5.01
C PHE A 76 -12.61 9.38 -4.26
N GLY A 77 -12.44 10.54 -3.61
CA GLY A 77 -13.51 11.24 -2.88
C GLY A 77 -13.85 10.64 -1.51
N ASN A 78 -13.07 9.67 -1.03
CA ASN A 78 -13.21 9.09 0.31
C ASN A 78 -11.97 9.39 1.13
N LEU A 79 -12.17 9.60 2.43
CA LEU A 79 -11.08 9.83 3.38
C LEU A 79 -10.57 8.49 3.90
N TYR A 80 -9.27 8.43 4.12
CA TYR A 80 -8.56 7.31 4.72
C TYR A 80 -7.58 7.85 5.75
N GLY A 81 -7.35 7.09 6.83
CA GLY A 81 -6.37 7.50 7.84
C GLY A 81 -6.00 6.36 8.77
N THR A 82 -4.77 6.37 9.23
CA THR A 82 -4.21 5.36 10.14
C THR A 82 -4.10 5.92 11.55
N ASN A 83 -4.65 5.20 12.55
CA ASN A 83 -4.63 5.65 13.92
C ASN A 83 -3.21 5.66 14.49
N LYS A 84 -2.77 6.85 14.93
CA LYS A 84 -1.41 7.11 15.44
C LYS A 84 -1.11 6.32 16.71
N SER A 85 -2.02 6.35 17.68
CA SER A 85 -1.81 5.71 18.98
C SER A 85 -1.73 4.19 18.87
N TRP A 86 -2.48 3.58 17.92
CA TRP A 86 -2.37 2.16 17.65
C TRP A 86 -0.99 1.79 17.11
N VAL A 87 -0.47 2.55 16.13
CA VAL A 87 0.88 2.33 15.57
C VAL A 87 1.94 2.42 16.65
N GLU A 88 1.91 3.49 17.46
CA GLU A 88 2.86 3.69 18.56
C GLU A 88 2.80 2.56 19.58
N LYS A 89 1.59 2.06 19.91
CA LYS A 89 1.40 0.93 20.82
C LYS A 89 2.06 -0.35 20.28
N GLN A 90 1.89 -0.65 18.98
CA GLN A 90 2.51 -1.84 18.38
C GLN A 90 4.03 -1.73 18.37
N ILE A 91 4.58 -0.55 18.06
CA ILE A 91 6.03 -0.32 18.09
C ILE A 91 6.62 -0.51 19.50
N LYS A 92 5.90 -0.03 20.53
CA LYS A 92 6.28 -0.23 21.94
C LYS A 92 6.22 -1.70 22.37
N ALA A 93 5.31 -2.48 21.78
CA ALA A 93 5.19 -3.93 21.99
C ALA A 93 6.19 -4.76 21.17
N ASP A 94 7.19 -4.11 20.57
CA ASP A 94 8.25 -4.70 19.73
C ASP A 94 7.75 -5.42 18.46
N SER A 95 6.53 -5.10 18.00
CA SER A 95 5.99 -5.58 16.74
C SER A 95 6.49 -4.76 15.56
N LYS A 96 6.59 -5.37 14.38
CA LYS A 96 6.68 -4.66 13.10
C LYS A 96 5.28 -4.25 12.68
N VAL A 97 5.11 -2.99 12.31
CA VAL A 97 3.84 -2.45 11.81
C VAL A 97 3.91 -2.35 10.30
N LEU A 98 3.02 -3.03 9.60
CA LEU A 98 2.86 -2.94 8.15
C LEU A 98 1.63 -2.09 7.84
N LEU A 99 1.82 -1.05 7.03
CA LEU A 99 0.77 -0.12 6.61
C LEU A 99 0.53 -0.27 5.11
N GLU A 100 -0.72 -0.53 4.74
CA GLU A 100 -1.18 -0.58 3.36
C GLU A 100 -1.76 0.80 2.98
N LEU A 101 -0.96 1.64 2.31
CA LEU A 101 -1.30 3.03 2.04
C LEU A 101 -1.24 3.34 0.53
N ASP A 102 -1.64 4.57 0.20
CA ASP A 102 -1.25 5.22 -1.05
C ASP A 102 0.08 5.98 -0.88
N TRP A 103 0.56 6.61 -1.95
CA TRP A 103 1.81 7.36 -1.92
C TRP A 103 1.76 8.61 -1.02
N GLN A 104 0.56 9.24 -0.85
CA GLN A 104 0.38 10.42 -0.01
C GLN A 104 0.56 10.07 1.46
N GLY A 105 -0.11 8.99 1.89
CA GLY A 105 0.04 8.44 3.23
C GLY A 105 1.47 7.97 3.50
N ALA A 106 2.11 7.32 2.51
CA ALA A 106 3.51 6.90 2.63
C ALA A 106 4.46 8.08 2.89
N LYS A 107 4.30 9.21 2.21
CA LYS A 107 5.08 10.43 2.45
C LYS A 107 4.90 10.99 3.86
N GLN A 108 3.66 11.01 4.36
CA GLN A 108 3.37 11.48 5.72
C GLN A 108 3.99 10.57 6.78
N VAL A 109 3.89 9.24 6.59
CA VAL A 109 4.54 8.26 7.48
C VAL A 109 6.05 8.43 7.44
N LYS A 110 6.67 8.60 6.26
CA LYS A 110 8.12 8.84 6.13
C LYS A 110 8.58 10.10 6.85
N SER A 111 7.75 11.14 6.88
CA SER A 111 8.04 12.38 7.64
C SER A 111 7.98 12.15 9.15
N SER A 112 7.06 11.32 9.64
CA SER A 112 6.90 11.01 11.07
C SER A 112 7.88 9.94 11.56
N PHE A 113 8.24 9.00 10.69
CA PHE A 113 9.18 7.90 10.92
C PHE A 113 10.21 7.86 9.80
N PRO A 114 11.27 8.70 9.84
CA PRO A 114 12.28 8.78 8.77
C PRO A 114 12.95 7.46 8.45
N ASP A 115 13.08 6.57 9.45
CA ASP A 115 13.65 5.23 9.30
C ASP A 115 12.63 4.18 8.82
N CYS A 116 11.38 4.55 8.51
CA CYS A 116 10.41 3.59 7.99
C CYS A 116 10.87 3.04 6.65
N LEU A 117 10.56 1.76 6.43
CA LEU A 117 10.84 1.07 5.18
C LEU A 117 9.67 1.26 4.23
N THR A 118 9.93 1.79 3.03
CA THR A 118 8.89 2.05 2.03
C THR A 118 9.07 1.18 0.80
N LEU A 119 8.00 0.49 0.39
CA LEU A 119 7.98 -0.37 -0.78
C LEU A 119 6.86 0.06 -1.73
N PHE A 120 7.16 0.10 -3.02
CA PHE A 120 6.17 0.41 -4.05
C PHE A 120 6.01 -0.77 -5.00
N ILE A 121 4.77 -1.27 -5.16
CA ILE A 121 4.48 -2.39 -6.05
C ILE A 121 4.11 -1.84 -7.42
N LEU A 122 4.87 -2.24 -8.44
CA LEU A 122 4.65 -1.90 -9.84
C LEU A 122 3.83 -3.00 -10.54
N PRO A 123 2.86 -2.64 -11.39
CA PRO A 123 2.29 -3.59 -12.35
C PRO A 123 3.34 -3.94 -13.42
N PRO A 124 3.26 -5.10 -14.08
CA PRO A 124 4.22 -5.47 -15.12
C PRO A 124 4.07 -4.65 -16.41
N SER A 125 2.87 -4.06 -16.63
CA SER A 125 2.59 -3.12 -17.74
C SER A 125 1.31 -2.34 -17.45
N LEU A 126 1.09 -1.23 -18.17
CA LEU A 126 -0.18 -0.49 -18.11
C LEU A 126 -1.33 -1.31 -18.71
N GLN A 127 -1.06 -2.14 -19.72
CA GLN A 127 -2.05 -3.03 -20.31
C GLN A 127 -2.55 -4.07 -19.31
N GLU A 128 -1.66 -4.76 -18.62
CA GLU A 128 -2.01 -5.72 -17.57
C GLU A 128 -2.77 -5.03 -16.42
N LEU A 129 -2.37 -3.80 -16.04
CA LEU A 129 -3.07 -3.02 -15.04
C LEU A 129 -4.51 -2.71 -15.49
N LYS A 130 -4.71 -2.31 -16.74
CA LYS A 130 -6.04 -2.05 -17.32
C LYS A 130 -6.90 -3.31 -17.27
N GLU A 131 -6.36 -4.45 -17.66
CA GLU A 131 -7.07 -5.75 -17.62
C GLU A 131 -7.47 -6.14 -16.19
N ARG A 132 -6.57 -5.95 -15.22
CA ARG A 132 -6.87 -6.21 -13.80
C ARG A 132 -7.96 -5.28 -13.24
N LEU A 133 -7.98 -4.02 -13.66
CA LEU A 133 -9.03 -3.07 -13.30
C LEU A 133 -10.38 -3.47 -13.90
N MET A 134 -10.41 -3.89 -15.16
CA MET A 134 -11.61 -4.36 -15.84
C MET A 134 -12.16 -5.66 -15.21
N LYS A 135 -11.31 -6.64 -14.89
CA LYS A 135 -11.69 -7.92 -14.25
C LYS A 135 -12.30 -7.78 -12.86
N ARG A 136 -12.01 -6.70 -12.13
CA ARG A 136 -12.64 -6.44 -10.83
C ARG A 136 -14.13 -6.12 -10.92
N GLY A 137 -14.67 -6.05 -12.16
CA GLY A 137 -16.05 -6.13 -12.60
C GLY A 137 -16.96 -5.12 -11.91
N LEU A 138 -17.45 -4.17 -12.65
CA LEU A 138 -18.59 -3.29 -12.42
C LEU A 138 -18.27 -1.82 -12.81
N ASP A 139 -17.08 -1.55 -13.33
CA ASP A 139 -16.74 -0.17 -13.70
C ASP A 139 -16.98 0.02 -15.21
N ASP A 140 -17.72 1.05 -15.56
CA ASP A 140 -17.82 1.55 -16.93
C ASP A 140 -16.44 1.93 -17.47
N LEU A 141 -16.25 1.86 -18.78
CA LEU A 141 -14.96 2.16 -19.43
C LEU A 141 -14.35 3.50 -18.99
N ASP A 142 -15.18 4.52 -18.82
CA ASP A 142 -14.77 5.85 -18.36
C ASP A 142 -14.15 5.82 -16.95
N ILE A 143 -14.69 4.95 -16.07
CA ILE A 143 -14.15 4.77 -14.72
C ILE A 143 -12.80 4.05 -14.77
N VAL A 144 -12.67 3.05 -15.66
CA VAL A 144 -11.39 2.33 -15.86
C VAL A 144 -10.32 3.28 -16.39
N GLU A 145 -10.64 4.12 -17.39
CA GLU A 145 -9.70 5.10 -17.94
C GLU A 145 -9.27 6.16 -16.91
N ARG A 146 -10.21 6.66 -16.12
CA ARG A 146 -9.90 7.57 -15.02
C ARG A 146 -8.97 6.92 -13.99
N ARG A 147 -9.21 5.66 -13.62
CA ARG A 147 -8.35 4.91 -12.70
C ARG A 147 -6.96 4.66 -13.28
N LEU A 148 -6.88 4.38 -14.58
CA LEU A 148 -5.61 4.20 -15.26
C LEU A 148 -4.79 5.50 -15.30
N SER A 149 -5.43 6.63 -15.59
CA SER A 149 -4.78 7.95 -15.54
C SER A 149 -4.22 8.27 -14.14
N LEU A 150 -5.02 7.99 -13.08
CA LEU A 150 -4.55 8.17 -11.70
C LEU A 150 -3.44 7.18 -11.35
N ALA A 151 -3.49 5.95 -11.85
CA ALA A 151 -2.42 4.96 -11.65
C ALA A 151 -1.08 5.41 -12.24
N LYS A 152 -1.06 6.10 -13.38
CA LYS A 152 0.17 6.70 -13.92
C LYS A 152 0.77 7.74 -12.97
N LYS A 153 -0.08 8.57 -12.36
CA LYS A 153 0.35 9.53 -11.34
C LYS A 153 0.92 8.80 -10.13
N ASP A 154 0.23 7.77 -9.63
CA ASP A 154 0.72 6.97 -8.51
C ASP A 154 2.08 6.33 -8.82
N ILE A 155 2.24 5.78 -10.04
CA ILE A 155 3.49 5.16 -10.50
C ILE A 155 4.64 6.17 -10.49
N SER A 156 4.41 7.43 -10.89
CA SER A 156 5.45 8.46 -10.89
C SER A 156 6.05 8.73 -9.51
N GLU A 157 5.26 8.53 -8.46
CA GLU A 157 5.69 8.68 -7.07
C GLU A 157 6.54 7.50 -6.56
N GLY A 158 6.54 6.38 -7.28
CA GLY A 158 7.35 5.20 -6.96
C GLY A 158 8.84 5.49 -6.83
N LYS A 159 9.37 6.53 -7.54
CA LYS A 159 10.77 6.97 -7.45
C LYS A 159 11.21 7.37 -6.03
N SER A 160 10.29 7.73 -5.18
CA SER A 160 10.56 8.18 -3.81
C SER A 160 10.61 7.05 -2.77
N PHE A 161 10.38 5.81 -3.18
CA PHE A 161 10.34 4.65 -2.29
C PHE A 161 11.68 3.94 -2.21
N ASP A 162 11.97 3.32 -1.07
CA ASP A 162 13.24 2.62 -0.83
C ASP A 162 13.38 1.37 -1.71
N PHE A 163 12.26 0.68 -2.02
CA PHE A 163 12.24 -0.50 -2.89
C PHE A 163 11.08 -0.49 -3.87
N LEU A 164 11.37 -0.93 -5.09
CA LEU A 164 10.38 -1.20 -6.13
C LEU A 164 10.22 -2.71 -6.31
N ILE A 165 8.98 -3.20 -6.27
CA ILE A 165 8.63 -4.62 -6.46
C ILE A 165 7.79 -4.74 -7.72
N ILE A 166 8.19 -5.57 -8.68
CA ILE A 166 7.38 -5.84 -9.87
C ILE A 166 6.43 -6.99 -9.57
N ASN A 167 5.13 -6.76 -9.68
CA ASN A 167 4.13 -7.82 -9.58
C ASN A 167 3.82 -8.44 -10.95
N ASP A 168 4.87 -9.07 -11.54
CA ASP A 168 4.82 -9.84 -12.79
C ASP A 168 4.37 -11.29 -12.53
N VAL A 169 5.13 -12.03 -11.76
CA VAL A 169 4.82 -13.39 -11.28
C VAL A 169 4.63 -13.30 -9.77
N PHE A 170 3.45 -13.69 -9.30
CA PHE A 170 3.03 -13.51 -7.90
C PHE A 170 4.04 -14.08 -6.90
N GLU A 171 4.53 -15.30 -7.12
CA GLU A 171 5.50 -15.98 -6.27
C GLU A 171 6.84 -15.24 -6.19
N ASN A 172 7.29 -14.67 -7.30
CA ASN A 172 8.52 -13.87 -7.33
C ASN A 172 8.37 -12.59 -6.49
N SER A 173 7.22 -11.93 -6.64
CA SER A 173 6.89 -10.70 -5.92
C SER A 173 6.75 -10.96 -4.42
N LEU A 174 6.13 -12.08 -4.05
CA LEU A 174 6.01 -12.51 -2.66
C LEU A 174 7.39 -12.83 -2.07
N ASN A 175 8.25 -13.53 -2.81
CA ASN A 175 9.62 -13.82 -2.39
C ASN A 175 10.46 -12.54 -2.21
N ASP A 176 10.29 -11.54 -3.08
CA ASP A 176 10.96 -10.25 -2.94
C ASP A 176 10.50 -9.53 -1.65
N LEU A 177 9.19 -9.53 -1.35
CA LEU A 177 8.65 -8.98 -0.10
C LEU A 177 9.20 -9.71 1.13
N LYS A 178 9.23 -11.05 1.10
CA LYS A 178 9.78 -11.87 2.20
C LYS A 178 11.24 -11.53 2.48
N LYS A 179 12.08 -11.47 1.45
CA LYS A 179 13.49 -11.11 1.59
C LYS A 179 13.67 -9.75 2.26
N ILE A 180 12.89 -8.76 1.85
CA ILE A 180 13.02 -7.41 2.39
C ILE A 180 12.45 -7.34 3.81
N ILE A 181 11.24 -7.83 4.02
CA ILE A 181 10.47 -7.57 5.25
C ILE A 181 10.78 -8.58 6.35
N LEU A 182 10.85 -9.87 6.02
CA LEU A 182 11.11 -10.94 7.01
C LEU A 182 12.59 -11.14 7.24
N GLU A 183 13.39 -11.22 6.15
CA GLU A 183 14.81 -11.54 6.24
C GLU A 183 15.71 -10.30 6.39
N GLY A 184 15.20 -9.10 6.12
CA GLY A 184 15.98 -7.84 6.15
C GLY A 184 17.05 -7.74 5.08
N LYS A 185 16.86 -8.46 3.99
CA LYS A 185 17.76 -8.47 2.84
C LYS A 185 17.22 -7.56 1.74
N GLY A 186 18.11 -6.95 0.96
CA GLY A 186 17.71 -6.21 -0.25
C GLY A 186 17.37 -7.13 -1.41
N LEU A 187 16.86 -6.54 -2.50
CA LEU A 187 16.70 -7.22 -3.77
C LEU A 187 18.06 -7.53 -4.39
N SER A 188 18.11 -8.56 -5.26
CA SER A 188 19.28 -8.73 -6.13
C SER A 188 19.45 -7.51 -7.05
N LYS A 189 20.70 -7.21 -7.46
CA LYS A 189 20.97 -6.10 -8.40
C LYS A 189 20.15 -6.21 -9.67
N GLU A 190 19.99 -7.43 -10.19
CA GLU A 190 19.19 -7.70 -11.38
C GLU A 190 17.71 -7.32 -11.17
N ARG A 191 17.10 -7.76 -10.07
CA ARG A 191 15.68 -7.43 -9.75
C ARG A 191 15.49 -5.94 -9.54
N ALA A 192 16.41 -5.29 -8.82
CA ALA A 192 16.35 -3.86 -8.59
C ALA A 192 16.48 -3.06 -9.90
N ASN A 193 17.43 -3.42 -10.76
CA ASN A 193 17.59 -2.78 -12.06
C ASN A 193 16.38 -3.01 -12.98
N LYS A 194 15.82 -4.23 -13.01
CA LYS A 194 14.60 -4.53 -13.77
C LYS A 194 13.44 -3.64 -13.31
N ALA A 195 13.26 -3.48 -11.99
CA ALA A 195 12.21 -2.65 -11.44
C ALA A 195 12.37 -1.16 -11.78
N ASN A 196 13.59 -0.63 -11.70
CA ASN A 196 13.85 0.76 -12.07
C ASN A 196 13.63 1.00 -13.57
N ASN A 197 14.09 0.09 -14.44
CA ASN A 197 13.87 0.20 -15.88
C ASN A 197 12.37 0.16 -16.21
N LEU A 198 11.62 -0.77 -15.60
CA LEU A 198 10.18 -0.85 -15.78
C LEU A 198 9.47 0.43 -15.34
N LEU A 199 9.86 1.01 -14.20
CA LEU A 199 9.29 2.29 -13.75
C LEU A 199 9.46 3.37 -14.83
N GLU A 200 10.65 3.50 -15.40
CA GLU A 200 10.91 4.48 -16.46
C GLU A 200 10.10 4.19 -17.75
N GLU A 201 9.90 2.92 -18.10
CA GLU A 201 9.04 2.51 -19.23
C GLU A 201 7.57 2.86 -19.00
N LEU A 202 7.04 2.57 -17.80
CA LEU A 202 5.66 2.88 -17.42
C LEU A 202 5.37 4.39 -17.43
N LEU A 203 6.38 5.23 -17.22
CA LEU A 203 6.25 6.68 -17.23
C LEU A 203 6.33 7.29 -18.64
N LYS A 204 6.92 6.59 -19.61
CA LYS A 204 7.01 7.06 -21.01
C LYS A 204 5.73 6.79 -21.81
N ASN A 205 4.96 5.79 -21.43
CA ASN A 205 3.71 5.37 -22.06
C ASN A 205 2.49 6.03 -21.40
#